data_db4f669855205518040048fd2765a485
#
_entry.id   db4f669855205518040048fd2765a485
#
_cell.length_a   1.000
_cell.length_b   1.000
_cell.length_c   1.000
_cell.angle_alpha   90.00
_cell.angle_beta   90.00
_cell.angle_gamma   90.00
#
_symmetry.space_group_name_H-M   'P 1'
#
loop_
_entity.id
_entity.type
_entity.pdbx_description
1 polymer ?
#
loop_
_entity_poly.entity_id
_entity_poly.type
_entity_poly.pdbx_seq_one_letter_code
_entity_poly.pdbx_strand_id
1 'polypeptide(L)'
;NRMEATTTAVPTGSNKSGETQTSNVKVNVSSQSSKAFSTVKDSVVSVINLQKENTGDTDNILNSIFGDSESSSSKSSSDKLQTASEGSGVIYKKSGNTAYIVTNNHVVSGSNSLEVIMSNGKKLPAKIVGTDSVTDLAVLKINSAPVTTVASFGDSDNIKVGETALAIGSPLGSEYATSLTQGIISAKKRTIETSNSNGQGTGEATVIQTDAAINAGNSGGPLINLAGQVIGINSMKLSSSGSSTSVEGMGFAIPSNEVVSVIDELVKNGKINRPALGVTLVDLTAISSDQQKSILKLPSSVTGGSVIMSVNAGPAKTAGLKKYDVVTKVDGKSIKDTAELREALYKHKVGDTVKIGYYHSGKYKTTDVKLTKTASTN
;
A
#
# COMPACT_ATOMS: atom_id res chain seq x y z
N ASN A 1 -17.98 -1.37 38.86
CA ASN A 1 -17.45 -2.72 39.04
C ASN A 1 -15.94 -2.68 38.85
N ARG A 2 -15.25 -2.64 39.96
CA ARG A 2 -13.78 -2.69 40.05
C ARG A 2 -13.37 -4.12 39.74
N MET A 3 -12.66 -4.36 38.63
CA MET A 3 -11.98 -5.63 38.42
C MET A 3 -10.83 -5.72 39.42
N GLU A 4 -10.98 -6.53 40.43
CA GLU A 4 -9.87 -6.97 41.25
C GLU A 4 -8.99 -7.89 40.40
N ALA A 5 -7.82 -7.40 40.01
CA ALA A 5 -6.76 -8.23 39.50
C ALA A 5 -6.26 -9.07 40.70
N THR A 6 -6.60 -10.34 40.73
CA THR A 6 -5.91 -11.30 41.60
C THR A 6 -4.47 -11.40 41.12
N THR A 7 -3.60 -10.61 41.72
CA THR A 7 -2.16 -10.75 41.57
C THR A 7 -1.74 -12.06 42.28
N THR A 8 -1.60 -13.12 41.53
CA THR A 8 -0.86 -14.28 42.01
C THR A 8 0.57 -13.83 42.24
N ALA A 9 1.10 -14.07 43.44
CA ALA A 9 2.45 -13.67 43.79
C ALA A 9 3.45 -14.15 42.74
N VAL A 10 4.31 -13.23 42.26
CA VAL A 10 5.40 -13.58 41.37
C VAL A 10 6.29 -14.61 42.07
N PRO A 11 6.52 -15.77 41.46
CA PRO A 11 7.36 -16.77 42.10
C PRO A 11 8.78 -16.20 42.30
N THR A 12 9.27 -16.20 43.52
CA THR A 12 10.67 -15.88 43.80
C THR A 12 11.50 -17.15 43.58
N GLY A 13 12.62 -17.00 42.84
CA GLY A 13 13.53 -18.11 42.62
C GLY A 13 13.99 -18.71 43.93
N SER A 14 14.06 -20.04 43.98
CA SER A 14 14.55 -20.80 45.14
C SER A 14 16.07 -20.72 45.24
N ASN A 15 16.58 -20.13 46.33
CA ASN A 15 18.02 -20.01 46.58
C ASN A 15 18.64 -21.26 47.24
N LYS A 16 18.00 -22.42 47.17
CA LYS A 16 18.39 -23.56 48.02
C LYS A 16 19.13 -24.71 47.34
N SER A 17 19.58 -24.65 46.12
CA SER A 17 20.40 -25.76 45.61
C SER A 17 21.23 -25.49 44.37
N GLY A 18 21.52 -24.27 43.99
CA GLY A 18 22.43 -24.01 42.86
C GLY A 18 21.92 -24.49 41.46
N GLU A 19 20.77 -25.10 41.37
CA GLU A 19 20.14 -25.52 40.14
C GLU A 19 19.06 -24.49 39.73
N THR A 20 19.14 -24.01 38.48
CA THR A 20 18.13 -23.14 37.89
C THR A 20 16.89 -23.97 37.55
N GLN A 21 15.78 -23.68 38.24
CA GLN A 21 14.50 -24.37 38.00
C GLN A 21 13.53 -23.43 37.30
N THR A 22 12.80 -23.96 36.31
CA THR A 22 11.67 -23.26 35.67
C THR A 22 10.41 -23.49 36.50
N SER A 23 9.69 -22.41 36.85
CA SER A 23 8.38 -22.51 37.48
C SER A 23 7.24 -22.45 36.48
N ASN A 24 6.25 -23.31 36.62
CA ASN A 24 5.08 -23.37 35.76
C ASN A 24 3.94 -22.60 36.41
N VAL A 25 3.82 -21.30 36.05
CA VAL A 25 2.74 -20.44 36.54
C VAL A 25 1.71 -20.29 35.45
N LYS A 26 0.47 -20.70 35.67
CA LYS A 26 -0.65 -20.41 34.75
C LYS A 26 -1.08 -18.96 34.95
N VAL A 27 -0.77 -18.10 34.01
CA VAL A 27 -1.24 -16.73 33.97
C VAL A 27 -2.50 -16.66 33.13
N ASN A 28 -3.67 -16.50 33.77
CA ASN A 28 -4.92 -16.24 33.06
C ASN A 28 -5.12 -14.74 32.96
N VAL A 29 -4.60 -14.12 31.88
CA VAL A 29 -4.82 -12.70 31.59
C VAL A 29 -5.76 -12.59 30.38
N SER A 30 -6.98 -12.11 30.61
CA SER A 30 -7.89 -11.69 29.52
C SER A 30 -7.79 -10.17 29.39
N SER A 31 -6.95 -9.68 28.48
CA SER A 31 -6.87 -8.26 28.16
C SER A 31 -7.91 -7.87 27.10
N GLN A 32 -8.24 -6.58 27.01
CA GLN A 32 -9.09 -6.06 25.91
C GLN A 32 -8.45 -6.31 24.55
N SER A 33 -7.11 -6.22 24.47
CA SER A 33 -6.36 -6.52 23.25
C SER A 33 -6.53 -7.97 22.79
N SER A 34 -6.48 -8.94 23.72
CA SER A 34 -6.69 -10.34 23.38
C SER A 34 -8.13 -10.64 22.93
N LYS A 35 -9.11 -9.95 23.52
CA LYS A 35 -10.51 -10.05 23.08
C LYS A 35 -10.72 -9.47 21.70
N ALA A 36 -10.21 -8.25 21.45
CA ALA A 36 -10.30 -7.60 20.15
C ALA A 36 -9.62 -8.46 19.05
N PHE A 37 -8.45 -9.00 19.33
CA PHE A 37 -7.77 -9.94 18.44
C PHE A 37 -8.61 -11.18 18.14
N SER A 38 -9.18 -11.81 19.16
CA SER A 38 -10.02 -13.02 18.99
C SER A 38 -11.26 -12.76 18.13
N THR A 39 -11.80 -11.54 18.15
CA THR A 39 -12.96 -11.14 17.33
C THR A 39 -12.59 -11.08 15.83
N VAL A 40 -11.39 -10.69 15.48
CA VAL A 40 -11.00 -10.34 14.11
C VAL A 40 -10.09 -11.38 13.45
N LYS A 41 -9.34 -12.16 14.23
CA LYS A 41 -8.27 -13.05 13.73
C LYS A 41 -8.70 -13.96 12.57
N ASP A 42 -9.93 -14.48 12.60
CA ASP A 42 -10.43 -15.41 11.59
C ASP A 42 -10.89 -14.71 10.29
N SER A 43 -10.89 -13.37 10.27
CA SER A 43 -11.06 -12.56 9.06
C SER A 43 -9.73 -12.18 8.40
N VAL A 44 -8.59 -12.39 9.08
CA VAL A 44 -7.25 -12.08 8.56
C VAL A 44 -6.69 -13.29 7.83
N VAL A 45 -6.17 -13.05 6.65
CA VAL A 45 -5.66 -14.10 5.75
C VAL A 45 -4.23 -13.79 5.31
N SER A 46 -3.48 -14.84 4.96
CA SER A 46 -2.24 -14.69 4.18
C SER A 46 -2.59 -14.53 2.71
N VAL A 47 -1.90 -13.64 2.03
CA VAL A 47 -2.00 -13.45 0.57
C VAL A 47 -0.67 -13.83 -0.06
N ILE A 48 -0.69 -14.82 -0.93
CA ILE A 48 0.49 -15.36 -1.61
C ILE A 48 0.44 -14.98 -3.09
N ASN A 49 1.43 -14.24 -3.54
CA ASN A 49 1.62 -13.86 -4.93
C ASN A 49 2.54 -14.88 -5.60
N LEU A 50 2.01 -15.59 -6.58
CA LEU A 50 2.73 -16.59 -7.36
C LEU A 50 3.05 -16.04 -8.75
N GLN A 51 4.32 -16.09 -9.13
CA GLN A 51 4.80 -15.66 -10.45
C GLN A 51 5.51 -16.80 -11.15
N LYS A 52 5.45 -16.77 -12.50
CA LYS A 52 6.24 -17.68 -13.33
C LYS A 52 7.71 -17.31 -13.24
N GLU A 53 8.55 -18.32 -13.12
CA GLU A 53 10.00 -18.15 -13.18
C GLU A 53 10.36 -17.58 -14.57
N ASN A 54 10.89 -16.35 -14.59
CA ASN A 54 11.54 -15.85 -15.81
C ASN A 54 12.89 -16.57 -15.93
N THR A 55 12.92 -17.68 -16.66
CA THR A 55 14.16 -18.35 -17.08
C THR A 55 14.85 -17.51 -18.17
N GLY A 56 15.14 -16.27 -17.87
CA GLY A 56 15.99 -15.39 -18.67
C GLY A 56 17.31 -15.19 -17.95
N ASP A 57 18.36 -15.79 -18.47
CA ASP A 57 19.81 -15.54 -18.26
C ASP A 57 20.56 -16.26 -17.14
N THR A 58 19.96 -16.91 -16.15
CA THR A 58 20.79 -17.65 -15.16
C THR A 58 21.18 -19.06 -15.61
N ASP A 59 20.40 -19.71 -16.41
CA ASP A 59 20.73 -21.06 -16.94
C ASP A 59 21.83 -21.02 -17.99
N ASN A 60 21.99 -19.92 -18.72
CA ASN A 60 23.08 -19.74 -19.67
C ASN A 60 24.45 -19.52 -18.99
N ILE A 61 24.46 -18.97 -17.79
CA ILE A 61 25.71 -18.75 -17.04
C ILE A 61 26.20 -20.04 -16.39
N LEU A 62 25.28 -20.87 -15.87
CA LEU A 62 25.66 -22.16 -15.26
C LEU A 62 26.10 -23.17 -16.31
N ASN A 63 25.41 -23.26 -17.45
CA ASN A 63 25.82 -24.11 -18.57
C ASN A 63 27.11 -23.63 -19.25
N SER A 64 27.42 -22.35 -19.18
CA SER A 64 28.70 -21.82 -19.71
C SER A 64 29.90 -22.12 -18.82
N ILE A 65 29.66 -22.40 -17.53
CA ILE A 65 30.72 -22.66 -16.54
C ILE A 65 30.99 -24.16 -16.35
N PHE A 66 29.99 -25.03 -16.58
CA PHE A 66 30.10 -26.48 -16.39
C PHE A 66 29.83 -27.27 -17.68
N GLY A 67 30.39 -26.80 -18.80
CA GLY A 67 30.28 -27.46 -20.09
C GLY A 67 30.64 -28.93 -20.07
N ASP A 68 29.85 -29.68 -20.81
CA ASP A 68 30.06 -31.02 -21.31
C ASP A 68 29.37 -32.16 -20.57
N SER A 69 28.20 -32.53 -21.04
CA SER A 69 27.84 -33.95 -21.30
C SER A 69 26.49 -34.05 -22.02
N GLU A 70 26.49 -34.70 -23.14
CA GLU A 70 25.34 -35.08 -23.94
C GLU A 70 24.25 -35.77 -23.10
N SER A 71 23.01 -35.34 -23.21
CA SER A 71 21.90 -36.25 -23.55
C SER A 71 20.54 -35.57 -23.56
N SER A 72 19.85 -35.79 -24.68
CA SER A 72 18.41 -35.92 -24.89
C SER A 72 17.47 -34.83 -24.38
N SER A 73 17.03 -34.04 -25.39
CA SER A 73 15.77 -33.30 -25.46
C SER A 73 14.60 -33.95 -24.69
N SER A 74 14.18 -33.32 -23.63
CA SER A 74 12.76 -33.27 -23.28
C SER A 74 12.45 -31.80 -22.92
N LYS A 75 11.76 -31.13 -23.85
CA LYS A 75 11.07 -29.88 -23.62
C LYS A 75 9.97 -30.16 -22.59
N SER A 76 10.26 -30.04 -21.32
CA SER A 76 9.25 -29.74 -20.31
C SER A 76 9.46 -28.31 -19.91
N SER A 77 8.75 -27.40 -20.58
CA SER A 77 8.48 -26.07 -20.06
C SER A 77 7.74 -26.26 -18.73
N SER A 78 8.47 -26.37 -17.65
CA SER A 78 7.87 -26.34 -16.32
C SER A 78 7.41 -24.90 -16.06
N ASP A 79 6.14 -24.62 -16.30
CA ASP A 79 5.41 -23.45 -15.80
C ASP A 79 5.35 -23.52 -14.25
N LYS A 80 6.51 -23.63 -13.59
CA LYS A 80 6.58 -23.62 -12.14
C LYS A 80 6.31 -22.20 -11.64
N LEU A 81 5.23 -22.05 -10.92
CA LEU A 81 4.92 -20.85 -10.16
C LEU A 81 5.75 -20.84 -8.88
N GLN A 82 6.41 -19.73 -8.60
CA GLN A 82 7.15 -19.50 -7.36
C GLN A 82 6.53 -18.36 -6.58
N THR A 83 6.65 -18.39 -5.25
CA THR A 83 6.22 -17.29 -4.39
C THR A 83 7.11 -16.09 -4.62
N ALA A 84 6.54 -15.01 -5.18
CA ALA A 84 7.25 -13.77 -5.43
C ALA A 84 7.13 -12.78 -4.27
N SER A 85 5.97 -12.73 -3.63
CA SER A 85 5.73 -11.91 -2.44
C SER A 85 4.62 -12.52 -1.58
N GLU A 86 4.67 -12.17 -0.30
CA GLU A 86 3.68 -12.55 0.69
C GLU A 86 3.26 -11.31 1.49
N GLY A 87 2.03 -11.31 1.94
CA GLY A 87 1.46 -10.28 2.79
C GLY A 87 0.19 -10.78 3.44
N SER A 88 -0.56 -9.87 4.00
CA SER A 88 -1.82 -10.15 4.66
C SER A 88 -2.99 -9.50 3.95
N GLY A 89 -4.19 -9.93 4.28
CA GLY A 89 -5.44 -9.33 3.82
C GLY A 89 -6.54 -9.47 4.86
N VAL A 90 -7.64 -8.79 4.63
CA VAL A 90 -8.80 -8.78 5.52
C VAL A 90 -10.06 -9.11 4.74
N ILE A 91 -10.78 -10.13 5.18
CA ILE A 91 -12.12 -10.43 4.66
C ILE A 91 -13.09 -9.42 5.27
N TYR A 92 -13.67 -8.57 4.45
CA TYR A 92 -14.55 -7.49 4.90
C TYR A 92 -16.01 -7.62 4.45
N LYS A 93 -16.29 -8.52 3.50
CA LYS A 93 -17.63 -8.68 2.94
C LYS A 93 -17.86 -10.11 2.46
N LYS A 94 -19.05 -10.61 2.70
CA LYS A 94 -19.55 -11.86 2.15
C LYS A 94 -20.86 -11.57 1.41
N SER A 95 -20.96 -11.99 0.16
CA SER A 95 -22.14 -11.77 -0.68
C SER A 95 -22.37 -13.00 -1.56
N GLY A 96 -23.42 -13.76 -1.29
CA GLY A 96 -23.70 -15.02 -1.97
C GLY A 96 -22.52 -16.00 -1.84
N ASN A 97 -22.04 -16.50 -2.97
CA ASN A 97 -20.92 -17.45 -3.03
C ASN A 97 -19.54 -16.78 -3.04
N THR A 98 -19.49 -15.46 -2.89
CA THR A 98 -18.25 -14.69 -2.97
C THR A 98 -17.95 -14.01 -1.65
N ALA A 99 -16.69 -14.03 -1.24
CA ALA A 99 -16.17 -13.18 -0.18
C ALA A 99 -15.10 -12.25 -0.74
N TYR A 100 -15.04 -11.03 -0.24
CA TYR A 100 -14.14 -9.98 -0.67
C TYR A 100 -13.07 -9.74 0.39
N ILE A 101 -11.85 -9.55 -0.08
CA ILE A 101 -10.65 -9.30 0.73
C ILE A 101 -10.04 -7.99 0.28
N VAL A 102 -9.68 -7.13 1.22
CA VAL A 102 -8.82 -5.98 0.99
C VAL A 102 -7.39 -6.35 1.37
N THR A 103 -6.43 -5.93 0.55
CA THR A 103 -4.99 -6.06 0.78
C THR A 103 -4.26 -4.89 0.13
N ASN A 104 -2.94 -4.87 0.16
CA ASN A 104 -2.16 -3.86 -0.57
C ASN A 104 -1.95 -4.26 -2.03
N ASN A 105 -1.91 -3.25 -2.90
CA ASN A 105 -1.61 -3.45 -4.32
C ASN A 105 -0.22 -4.05 -4.53
N HIS A 106 0.81 -3.59 -3.80
CA HIS A 106 2.17 -4.12 -3.95
C HIS A 106 2.29 -5.61 -3.60
N VAL A 107 1.40 -6.13 -2.74
CA VAL A 107 1.36 -7.58 -2.39
C VAL A 107 0.92 -8.42 -3.58
N VAL A 108 0.00 -7.94 -4.41
CA VAL A 108 -0.60 -8.70 -5.52
C VAL A 108 -0.08 -8.31 -6.90
N SER A 109 0.72 -7.26 -6.97
CA SER A 109 1.23 -6.72 -8.25
C SER A 109 2.06 -7.75 -9.01
N GLY A 110 1.85 -7.84 -10.33
CA GLY A 110 2.59 -8.74 -11.22
C GLY A 110 2.26 -10.22 -11.04
N SER A 111 1.23 -10.59 -10.28
CA SER A 111 0.87 -12.00 -10.04
C SER A 111 0.40 -12.70 -11.32
N ASN A 112 0.87 -13.93 -11.52
CA ASN A 112 0.28 -14.87 -12.47
C ASN A 112 -0.85 -15.67 -11.81
N SER A 113 -0.76 -15.91 -10.50
CA SER A 113 -1.77 -16.56 -9.68
C SER A 113 -1.72 -16.04 -8.26
N LEU A 114 -2.85 -16.07 -7.56
CA LEU A 114 -2.96 -15.70 -6.17
C LEU A 114 -3.59 -16.81 -5.36
N GLU A 115 -3.01 -17.07 -4.20
CA GLU A 115 -3.58 -17.94 -3.19
C GLU A 115 -3.83 -17.15 -1.90
N VAL A 116 -4.87 -17.54 -1.20
CA VAL A 116 -5.20 -17.03 0.13
C VAL A 116 -5.18 -18.18 1.10
N ILE A 117 -4.50 -18.00 2.23
CA ILE A 117 -4.48 -18.98 3.32
C ILE A 117 -5.28 -18.41 4.49
N MET A 118 -6.34 -19.14 4.85
CA MET A 118 -7.21 -18.80 5.97
C MET A 118 -6.53 -19.06 7.31
N SER A 119 -7.05 -18.48 8.39
CA SER A 119 -6.53 -18.70 9.77
C SER A 119 -6.48 -20.17 10.19
N ASN A 120 -7.33 -21.02 9.63
CA ASN A 120 -7.35 -22.46 9.84
C ASN A 120 -6.38 -23.26 8.92
N GLY A 121 -5.55 -22.57 8.14
CA GLY A 121 -4.61 -23.18 7.20
C GLY A 121 -5.19 -23.58 5.84
N LYS A 122 -6.50 -23.39 5.61
CA LYS A 122 -7.13 -23.72 4.33
C LYS A 122 -6.68 -22.77 3.23
N LYS A 123 -6.16 -23.33 2.14
CA LYS A 123 -5.73 -22.61 0.94
C LYS A 123 -6.89 -22.48 -0.05
N LEU A 124 -7.05 -21.30 -0.61
CA LEU A 124 -8.07 -20.98 -1.61
C LEU A 124 -7.45 -20.19 -2.76
N PRO A 125 -7.83 -20.47 -4.02
CA PRO A 125 -7.49 -19.58 -5.12
C PRO A 125 -8.22 -18.24 -4.96
N ALA A 126 -7.53 -17.16 -5.26
CA ALA A 126 -8.09 -15.81 -5.23
C ALA A 126 -7.97 -15.14 -6.59
N LYS A 127 -8.90 -14.25 -6.90
CA LYS A 127 -8.89 -13.43 -8.12
C LYS A 127 -8.91 -11.97 -7.77
N ILE A 128 -8.18 -11.16 -8.52
CA ILE A 128 -8.20 -9.70 -8.40
C ILE A 128 -9.54 -9.19 -8.92
N VAL A 129 -10.22 -8.37 -8.11
CA VAL A 129 -11.41 -7.61 -8.50
C VAL A 129 -10.99 -6.26 -9.05
N GLY A 130 -10.03 -5.62 -8.42
CA GLY A 130 -9.47 -4.35 -8.84
C GLY A 130 -8.28 -3.95 -7.98
N THR A 131 -7.45 -3.08 -8.52
CA THR A 131 -6.25 -2.57 -7.87
C THR A 131 -6.11 -1.08 -8.05
N ASP A 132 -5.44 -0.44 -7.11
CA ASP A 132 -5.08 0.96 -7.18
C ASP A 132 -3.66 1.19 -6.64
N SER A 133 -2.75 1.52 -7.53
CA SER A 133 -1.34 1.74 -7.20
C SER A 133 -1.10 3.05 -6.45
N VAL A 134 -2.00 4.03 -6.53
CA VAL A 134 -1.86 5.33 -5.86
C VAL A 134 -2.13 5.20 -4.37
N THR A 135 -3.22 4.54 -3.99
CA THR A 135 -3.54 4.28 -2.58
C THR A 135 -2.88 3.01 -2.04
N ASP A 136 -2.25 2.22 -2.92
CA ASP A 136 -1.67 0.92 -2.58
C ASP A 136 -2.70 -0.09 -2.04
N LEU A 137 -3.92 -0.06 -2.57
CA LEU A 137 -5.01 -0.97 -2.20
C LEU A 137 -5.38 -1.91 -3.35
N ALA A 138 -5.83 -3.10 -3.00
CA ALA A 138 -6.37 -4.10 -3.90
C ALA A 138 -7.54 -4.82 -3.26
N VAL A 139 -8.50 -5.24 -4.10
CA VAL A 139 -9.61 -6.09 -3.70
C VAL A 139 -9.48 -7.43 -4.40
N LEU A 140 -9.55 -8.49 -3.61
CA LEU A 140 -9.59 -9.88 -4.08
C LEU A 140 -10.95 -10.49 -3.80
N LYS A 141 -11.28 -11.54 -4.54
CA LYS A 141 -12.45 -12.40 -4.29
C LYS A 141 -12.04 -13.85 -4.16
N ILE A 142 -12.71 -14.54 -3.24
CA ILE A 142 -12.60 -15.98 -2.98
C ILE A 142 -13.99 -16.60 -2.88
N ASN A 143 -14.05 -17.95 -2.88
CA ASN A 143 -15.28 -18.65 -2.53
C ASN A 143 -15.62 -18.40 -1.06
N SER A 144 -16.87 -18.06 -0.79
CA SER A 144 -17.33 -17.70 0.55
C SER A 144 -17.62 -18.87 1.49
N ALA A 145 -17.68 -20.10 0.98
CA ALA A 145 -18.09 -21.27 1.78
C ALA A 145 -17.25 -21.47 3.06
N PRO A 146 -15.91 -21.36 3.05
CA PRO A 146 -15.12 -21.53 4.27
C PRO A 146 -15.05 -20.28 5.14
N VAL A 147 -15.65 -19.16 4.76
CA VAL A 147 -15.56 -17.89 5.49
C VAL A 147 -16.57 -17.89 6.65
N THR A 148 -16.04 -17.82 7.86
CA THR A 148 -16.84 -17.79 9.11
C THR A 148 -16.94 -16.39 9.71
N THR A 149 -15.93 -15.55 9.50
CA THR A 149 -15.82 -14.23 10.13
C THR A 149 -15.52 -13.17 9.08
N VAL A 150 -16.23 -12.06 9.19
CA VAL A 150 -16.06 -10.87 8.37
C VAL A 150 -15.73 -9.70 9.28
N ALA A 151 -14.64 -8.97 8.99
CA ALA A 151 -14.27 -7.80 9.77
C ALA A 151 -15.21 -6.62 9.49
N SER A 152 -15.40 -5.78 10.50
CA SER A 152 -16.11 -4.51 10.37
C SER A 152 -15.16 -3.34 10.42
N PHE A 153 -15.46 -2.28 9.66
CA PHE A 153 -14.68 -1.04 9.67
C PHE A 153 -15.16 -0.12 10.78
N GLY A 154 -14.21 0.53 11.47
CA GLY A 154 -14.44 1.65 12.35
C GLY A 154 -14.26 2.98 11.60
N ASP A 155 -14.68 4.07 12.20
CA ASP A 155 -14.54 5.42 11.66
C ASP A 155 -13.16 6.00 12.00
N SER A 156 -12.28 6.05 11.01
CA SER A 156 -10.91 6.59 11.17
C SER A 156 -10.88 8.10 11.40
N ASP A 157 -11.97 8.83 11.16
CA ASP A 157 -12.04 10.25 11.47
C ASP A 157 -12.24 10.52 12.98
N ASN A 158 -12.75 9.54 13.71
CA ASN A 158 -13.03 9.65 15.15
C ASN A 158 -11.97 9.03 16.06
N ILE A 159 -10.91 8.41 15.52
CA ILE A 159 -9.80 7.89 16.33
C ILE A 159 -9.05 9.03 17.03
N LYS A 160 -8.39 8.75 18.15
CA LYS A 160 -7.63 9.71 18.93
C LYS A 160 -6.18 9.27 19.10
N VAL A 161 -5.27 10.23 19.09
CA VAL A 161 -3.86 10.00 19.43
C VAL A 161 -3.79 9.46 20.86
N GLY A 162 -2.97 8.42 21.06
CA GLY A 162 -2.83 7.72 22.33
C GLY A 162 -3.77 6.51 22.49
N GLU A 163 -4.78 6.32 21.63
CA GLU A 163 -5.60 5.10 21.65
C GLU A 163 -4.77 3.88 21.27
N THR A 164 -5.06 2.75 21.92
CA THR A 164 -4.41 1.48 21.58
C THR A 164 -4.75 1.04 20.16
N ALA A 165 -3.73 0.68 19.40
CA ALA A 165 -3.83 0.14 18.06
C ALA A 165 -3.16 -1.24 17.99
N LEU A 166 -3.84 -2.17 17.35
CA LEU A 166 -3.39 -3.54 17.16
C LEU A 166 -3.19 -3.80 15.67
N ALA A 167 -1.98 -4.13 15.25
CA ALA A 167 -1.69 -4.55 13.89
C ALA A 167 -1.67 -6.07 13.80
N ILE A 168 -2.47 -6.63 12.90
CA ILE A 168 -2.61 -8.08 12.74
C ILE A 168 -2.11 -8.45 11.35
N GLY A 169 -1.34 -9.54 11.29
CA GLY A 169 -0.87 -10.14 10.05
C GLY A 169 -0.94 -11.66 10.11
N SER A 170 -0.85 -12.26 8.94
CA SER A 170 -0.76 -13.71 8.77
C SER A 170 0.45 -14.03 7.89
N PRO A 171 1.68 -13.78 8.38
CA PRO A 171 2.88 -14.03 7.60
C PRO A 171 3.12 -15.53 7.45
N LEU A 172 3.70 -15.93 6.30
CA LEU A 172 4.24 -17.27 6.06
C LEU A 172 3.24 -18.45 6.20
N GLY A 173 1.95 -18.19 5.96
CA GLY A 173 0.95 -19.26 5.96
C GLY A 173 0.71 -19.87 7.33
N SER A 174 0.56 -21.20 7.39
CA SER A 174 0.04 -21.90 8.56
C SER A 174 0.98 -21.96 9.79
N GLU A 175 2.29 -21.78 9.63
CA GLU A 175 3.23 -21.88 10.76
C GLU A 175 3.23 -20.64 11.66
N TYR A 176 2.91 -19.48 11.12
CA TYR A 176 2.89 -18.20 11.84
C TYR A 176 1.56 -17.46 11.67
N ALA A 177 0.48 -18.21 11.42
CA ALA A 177 -0.84 -17.66 11.21
C ALA A 177 -1.23 -16.71 12.35
N THR A 178 -1.61 -15.48 11.97
CA THR A 178 -2.10 -14.42 12.85
C THR A 178 -1.11 -13.96 13.92
N SER A 179 -0.10 -13.20 13.49
CA SER A 179 0.77 -12.43 14.39
C SER A 179 0.10 -11.12 14.79
N LEU A 180 0.28 -10.72 16.03
CA LEU A 180 -0.26 -9.50 16.62
C LEU A 180 0.86 -8.61 17.12
N THR A 181 0.87 -7.34 16.73
CA THR A 181 1.67 -6.30 17.36
C THR A 181 0.77 -5.22 17.95
N GLN A 182 1.19 -4.62 19.05
CA GLN A 182 0.43 -3.61 19.76
C GLN A 182 1.24 -2.33 19.89
N GLY A 183 0.57 -1.22 19.74
CA GLY A 183 1.08 0.11 19.97
C GLY A 183 -0.08 1.08 20.20
N ILE A 184 0.14 2.33 19.84
CA ILE A 184 -0.85 3.41 19.94
C ILE A 184 -1.01 4.12 18.59
N ILE A 185 -2.07 4.90 18.46
CA ILE A 185 -2.19 5.89 17.40
C ILE A 185 -1.24 7.03 17.73
N SER A 186 -0.16 7.17 16.98
CA SER A 186 0.85 8.23 17.17
C SER A 186 0.46 9.52 16.46
N ALA A 187 -0.23 9.42 15.31
CA ALA A 187 -0.85 10.53 14.58
C ALA A 187 -2.08 10.05 13.83
N LYS A 188 -3.14 10.85 13.84
CA LYS A 188 -4.42 10.52 13.22
C LYS A 188 -4.44 10.73 11.71
N LYS A 189 -3.91 11.87 11.27
CA LYS A 189 -3.81 12.27 9.86
C LYS A 189 -2.44 12.88 9.63
N ARG A 190 -1.53 12.12 9.10
CA ARG A 190 -0.21 12.59 8.70
C ARG A 190 -0.11 12.53 7.19
N THR A 191 0.27 13.63 6.58
CA THR A 191 0.61 13.67 5.16
C THR A 191 2.05 13.23 5.00
N ILE A 192 2.27 12.23 4.16
CA ILE A 192 3.59 11.72 3.78
C ILE A 192 3.76 11.80 2.27
N GLU A 193 4.97 12.09 1.82
CA GLU A 193 5.32 11.99 0.41
C GLU A 193 5.41 10.52 0.01
N THR A 194 4.83 10.20 -1.14
CA THR A 194 4.92 8.86 -1.73
C THR A 194 5.84 8.87 -2.94
N SER A 195 6.59 7.78 -3.13
CA SER A 195 7.47 7.61 -4.28
C SER A 195 7.26 6.26 -4.96
N ASN A 196 7.59 6.18 -6.25
CA ASN A 196 7.65 4.92 -6.97
C ASN A 196 8.96 4.16 -6.66
N SER A 197 9.10 2.96 -7.22
CA SER A 197 10.31 2.14 -7.09
C SER A 197 11.59 2.80 -7.60
N ASN A 198 11.46 3.85 -8.42
CA ASN A 198 12.59 4.61 -8.97
C ASN A 198 12.93 5.86 -8.13
N GLY A 199 12.31 6.04 -6.97
CA GLY A 199 12.52 7.18 -6.09
C GLY A 199 11.87 8.49 -6.55
N GLN A 200 11.04 8.46 -7.59
CA GLN A 200 10.30 9.63 -8.05
C GLN A 200 9.06 9.85 -7.21
N GLY A 201 8.83 11.07 -6.75
CA GLY A 201 7.62 11.47 -6.04
C GLY A 201 6.36 11.14 -6.86
N THR A 202 5.42 10.41 -6.24
CA THR A 202 4.16 10.02 -6.89
C THR A 202 2.96 10.78 -6.36
N GLY A 203 3.13 11.51 -5.27
CA GLY A 203 2.09 12.30 -4.63
C GLY A 203 2.25 12.31 -3.12
N GLU A 204 1.19 12.68 -2.46
CA GLU A 204 1.06 12.64 -1.00
C GLU A 204 -0.02 11.63 -0.62
N ALA A 205 0.15 10.99 0.53
CA ALA A 205 -0.84 10.13 1.15
C ALA A 205 -1.14 10.63 2.56
N THR A 206 -2.41 10.62 2.94
CA THR A 206 -2.84 10.84 4.31
C THR A 206 -2.90 9.51 5.02
N VAL A 207 -2.18 9.35 6.11
CA VAL A 207 -2.00 8.08 6.81
C VAL A 207 -2.25 8.22 8.31
N ILE A 208 -2.59 7.09 8.94
CA ILE A 208 -2.49 6.93 10.39
C ILE A 208 -1.05 6.52 10.71
N GLN A 209 -0.42 7.18 11.68
CA GLN A 209 0.86 6.76 12.22
C GLN A 209 0.64 5.96 13.51
N THR A 210 1.41 4.87 13.67
CA THR A 210 1.41 4.01 14.86
C THR A 210 2.83 3.56 15.17
N ASP A 211 3.11 3.27 16.43
CA ASP A 211 4.34 2.61 16.87
C ASP A 211 4.19 1.08 17.00
N ALA A 212 2.97 0.54 16.76
CA ALA A 212 2.82 -0.89 16.51
C ALA A 212 3.71 -1.31 15.34
N ALA A 213 4.48 -2.37 15.51
CA ALA A 213 5.43 -2.82 14.49
C ALA A 213 4.71 -3.20 13.19
N ILE A 214 5.03 -2.47 12.11
CA ILE A 214 4.56 -2.73 10.74
C ILE A 214 5.72 -3.29 9.93
N ASN A 215 5.49 -4.43 9.29
CA ASN A 215 6.49 -5.16 8.49
C ASN A 215 5.82 -5.84 7.29
N ALA A 216 6.62 -6.54 6.47
CA ALA A 216 6.10 -7.23 5.29
C ALA A 216 5.00 -8.24 5.64
N GLY A 217 5.12 -8.92 6.78
CA GLY A 217 4.17 -9.95 7.19
C GLY A 217 2.77 -9.42 7.54
N ASN A 218 2.65 -8.20 8.06
CA ASN A 218 1.34 -7.60 8.37
C ASN A 218 0.90 -6.51 7.37
N SER A 219 1.70 -6.24 6.35
CA SER A 219 1.33 -5.36 5.25
C SER A 219 0.10 -5.90 4.49
N GLY A 220 -0.92 -5.08 4.33
CA GLY A 220 -2.23 -5.47 3.80
C GLY A 220 -3.21 -6.01 4.85
N GLY A 221 -2.73 -6.32 6.05
CA GLY A 221 -3.55 -6.70 7.20
C GLY A 221 -4.14 -5.48 7.91
N PRO A 222 -5.06 -5.71 8.88
CA PRO A 222 -5.77 -4.63 9.54
C PRO A 222 -4.96 -4.01 10.67
N LEU A 223 -5.14 -2.70 10.84
CA LEU A 223 -4.94 -2.00 12.09
C LEU A 223 -6.31 -1.88 12.76
N ILE A 224 -6.47 -2.41 13.98
CA ILE A 224 -7.75 -2.43 14.69
C ILE A 224 -7.69 -1.63 15.99
N ASN A 225 -8.87 -1.18 16.45
CA ASN A 225 -9.06 -0.64 17.78
C ASN A 225 -9.42 -1.75 18.80
N LEU A 226 -9.57 -1.40 20.07
CA LEU A 226 -9.93 -2.36 21.12
C LEU A 226 -11.36 -2.91 21.03
N ALA A 227 -12.20 -2.34 20.18
CA ALA A 227 -13.53 -2.88 19.86
C ALA A 227 -13.45 -3.95 18.73
N GLY A 228 -12.28 -4.20 18.16
CA GLY A 228 -12.10 -5.15 17.05
C GLY A 228 -12.49 -4.57 15.69
N GLN A 229 -12.66 -3.26 15.57
CA GLN A 229 -12.97 -2.62 14.30
C GLN A 229 -11.69 -2.25 13.54
N VAL A 230 -11.70 -2.45 12.24
CA VAL A 230 -10.61 -2.04 11.34
C VAL A 230 -10.62 -0.52 11.19
N ILE A 231 -9.60 0.14 11.70
CA ILE A 231 -9.40 1.60 11.58
C ILE A 231 -8.43 1.98 10.48
N GLY A 232 -7.69 1.00 9.95
CA GLY A 232 -6.78 1.21 8.82
C GLY A 232 -6.25 -0.11 8.26
N ILE A 233 -5.59 -0.01 7.11
CA ILE A 233 -4.87 -1.12 6.48
C ILE A 233 -3.38 -0.81 6.52
N ASN A 234 -2.60 -1.70 7.14
CA ASN A 234 -1.16 -1.54 7.31
C ASN A 234 -0.46 -1.53 5.95
N SER A 235 0.53 -0.66 5.75
CA SER A 235 1.33 -0.62 4.54
C SER A 235 2.80 -0.39 4.86
N MET A 236 3.62 -1.41 4.65
CA MET A 236 5.07 -1.31 4.77
C MET A 236 5.65 -0.37 3.69
N LYS A 237 5.06 -0.34 2.49
CA LYS A 237 5.50 0.55 1.42
C LYS A 237 5.44 2.02 1.83
N LEU A 238 4.39 2.43 2.51
CA LEU A 238 4.26 3.80 3.03
C LEU A 238 5.26 4.08 4.15
N SER A 239 5.57 3.08 4.98
CA SER A 239 6.53 3.19 6.07
C SER A 239 7.99 3.31 5.59
N SER A 240 8.29 2.86 4.37
CA SER A 240 9.63 2.95 3.75
C SER A 240 9.81 4.14 2.80
N SER A 241 8.74 4.86 2.45
CA SER A 241 8.77 5.90 1.40
C SER A 241 9.39 7.24 1.83
N GLY A 242 9.55 7.50 3.12
CA GLY A 242 9.95 8.82 3.61
C GLY A 242 11.43 9.01 3.91
N SER A 243 12.25 7.96 3.91
CA SER A 243 13.70 8.08 4.15
C SER A 243 14.41 6.80 3.74
N SER A 244 15.66 6.93 3.29
CA SER A 244 16.58 5.82 3.04
C SER A 244 16.95 5.03 4.31
N THR A 245 16.45 5.43 5.47
CA THR A 245 16.56 4.77 6.75
C THR A 245 15.15 4.50 7.29
N SER A 246 14.81 3.22 7.48
CA SER A 246 13.62 2.84 8.25
C SER A 246 13.78 3.41 9.66
N VAL A 247 12.88 4.33 10.03
CA VAL A 247 12.87 4.87 11.40
C VAL A 247 12.12 3.88 12.26
N GLU A 248 12.83 3.26 13.21
CA GLU A 248 12.19 2.36 14.17
C GLU A 248 11.08 3.09 14.95
N GLY A 249 9.95 2.42 15.16
CA GLY A 249 8.80 2.97 15.89
C GLY A 249 7.88 3.88 15.07
N MET A 250 8.02 3.92 13.75
CA MET A 250 7.06 4.61 12.85
C MET A 250 6.48 3.64 11.82
N GLY A 251 5.25 3.21 12.04
CA GLY A 251 4.46 2.47 11.08
C GLY A 251 3.31 3.32 10.53
N PHE A 252 2.86 3.00 9.33
CA PHE A 252 1.75 3.71 8.68
C PHE A 252 0.65 2.76 8.23
N ALA A 253 -0.59 3.25 8.34
CA ALA A 253 -1.76 2.55 7.84
C ALA A 253 -2.65 3.52 7.03
N ILE A 254 -3.28 2.98 5.99
CA ILE A 254 -4.26 3.71 5.18
C ILE A 254 -5.54 3.82 6.01
N PRO A 255 -6.10 5.03 6.24
CA PRO A 255 -7.29 5.21 7.08
C PRO A 255 -8.51 4.45 6.55
N SER A 256 -9.29 3.86 7.44
CA SER A 256 -10.45 3.03 7.04
C SER A 256 -11.48 3.77 6.19
N ASN A 257 -11.72 5.06 6.43
CA ASN A 257 -12.67 5.83 5.62
C ASN A 257 -12.20 5.94 4.16
N GLU A 258 -10.90 6.08 3.92
CA GLU A 258 -10.32 6.04 2.58
C GLU A 258 -10.38 4.63 2.00
N VAL A 259 -10.06 3.61 2.80
CA VAL A 259 -10.13 2.21 2.37
C VAL A 259 -11.53 1.88 1.86
N VAL A 260 -12.58 2.19 2.63
CA VAL A 260 -13.97 1.91 2.24
C VAL A 260 -14.33 2.60 0.92
N SER A 261 -13.98 3.88 0.77
CA SER A 261 -14.23 4.61 -0.47
C SER A 261 -13.57 3.95 -1.69
N VAL A 262 -12.31 3.55 -1.54
CA VAL A 262 -11.53 2.94 -2.63
C VAL A 262 -12.04 1.54 -2.97
N ILE A 263 -12.27 0.68 -1.97
CA ILE A 263 -12.72 -0.70 -2.22
C ILE A 263 -14.13 -0.76 -2.84
N ASP A 264 -15.01 0.14 -2.47
CA ASP A 264 -16.35 0.24 -3.08
C ASP A 264 -16.25 0.59 -4.57
N GLU A 265 -15.37 1.52 -4.93
CA GLU A 265 -15.14 1.86 -6.33
C GLU A 265 -14.43 0.74 -7.09
N LEU A 266 -13.47 0.06 -6.49
CA LEU A 266 -12.80 -1.10 -7.10
C LEU A 266 -13.77 -2.26 -7.35
N VAL A 267 -14.69 -2.56 -6.44
CA VAL A 267 -15.72 -3.58 -6.64
C VAL A 267 -16.68 -3.20 -7.75
N LYS A 268 -17.06 -1.92 -7.83
CA LYS A 268 -18.02 -1.42 -8.82
C LYS A 268 -17.43 -1.30 -10.23
N ASN A 269 -16.19 -0.80 -10.34
CA ASN A 269 -15.60 -0.37 -11.61
C ASN A 269 -14.32 -1.16 -11.98
N GLY A 270 -13.78 -1.97 -11.08
CA GLY A 270 -12.51 -2.70 -11.25
C GLY A 270 -11.26 -1.81 -11.18
N LYS A 271 -11.42 -0.50 -11.16
CA LYS A 271 -10.35 0.50 -11.13
C LYS A 271 -10.85 1.83 -10.57
N ILE A 272 -9.92 2.65 -10.09
CA ILE A 272 -10.21 4.03 -9.70
C ILE A 272 -10.04 4.95 -10.93
N ASN A 273 -11.09 5.67 -11.27
CA ASN A 273 -11.03 6.65 -12.36
C ASN A 273 -10.51 7.99 -11.83
N ARG A 274 -9.26 8.31 -12.15
CA ARG A 274 -8.66 9.60 -11.80
C ARG A 274 -8.60 10.53 -12.99
N PRO A 275 -8.84 11.83 -12.77
CA PRO A 275 -8.67 12.83 -13.83
C PRO A 275 -7.19 12.96 -14.19
N ALA A 276 -6.89 13.11 -15.48
CA ALA A 276 -5.53 13.19 -16.00
C ALA A 276 -5.40 14.20 -17.14
N LEU A 277 -4.19 14.75 -17.26
CA LEU A 277 -3.80 15.64 -18.36
C LEU A 277 -3.31 14.88 -19.61
N GLY A 278 -2.85 13.65 -19.46
CA GLY A 278 -2.24 12.87 -20.55
C GLY A 278 -0.83 13.32 -20.89
N VAL A 279 0.00 13.55 -19.86
CA VAL A 279 1.39 14.00 -19.98
C VAL A 279 2.33 13.16 -19.11
N THR A 280 3.61 13.10 -19.49
CA THR A 280 4.68 12.64 -18.60
C THR A 280 5.31 13.85 -17.92
N LEU A 281 5.53 13.78 -16.64
CA LEU A 281 5.95 14.87 -15.79
C LEU A 281 7.23 14.53 -15.03
N VAL A 282 8.04 15.57 -14.76
CA VAL A 282 9.22 15.52 -13.90
C VAL A 282 9.24 16.80 -13.06
N ASP A 283 9.72 16.69 -11.82
CA ASP A 283 9.85 17.87 -10.96
C ASP A 283 10.87 18.86 -11.51
N LEU A 284 10.57 20.15 -11.44
CA LEU A 284 11.49 21.20 -11.86
C LEU A 284 12.85 21.07 -11.14
N THR A 285 12.84 20.68 -9.87
CA THR A 285 14.04 20.51 -9.05
C THR A 285 14.97 19.39 -9.55
N ALA A 286 14.45 18.44 -10.32
CA ALA A 286 15.24 17.39 -10.97
C ALA A 286 15.98 17.85 -12.24
N ILE A 287 15.66 19.05 -12.73
CA ILE A 287 16.30 19.66 -13.90
C ILE A 287 17.41 20.61 -13.44
N SER A 288 18.62 20.45 -13.98
CA SER A 288 19.74 21.30 -13.60
C SER A 288 19.48 22.79 -13.90
N SER A 289 20.04 23.69 -13.11
CA SER A 289 19.86 25.15 -13.27
C SER A 289 20.23 25.63 -14.67
N ASP A 290 21.25 25.03 -15.29
CA ASP A 290 21.69 25.39 -16.66
C ASP A 290 20.64 24.96 -17.70
N GLN A 291 20.02 23.79 -17.53
CA GLN A 291 18.94 23.33 -18.39
C GLN A 291 17.65 24.12 -18.19
N GLN A 292 17.35 24.53 -16.96
CA GLN A 292 16.22 25.44 -16.70
C GLN A 292 16.37 26.76 -17.46
N LYS A 293 17.60 27.30 -17.55
CA LYS A 293 17.88 28.53 -18.31
C LYS A 293 17.95 28.30 -19.81
N SER A 294 18.67 27.30 -20.27
CA SER A 294 18.97 27.09 -21.69
C SER A 294 17.83 26.43 -22.46
N ILE A 295 17.17 25.44 -21.86
CA ILE A 295 16.10 24.65 -22.50
C ILE A 295 14.73 25.21 -22.15
N LEU A 296 14.43 25.35 -20.85
CA LEU A 296 13.13 25.79 -20.37
C LEU A 296 12.99 27.32 -20.46
N LYS A 297 14.10 28.06 -20.55
CA LYS A 297 14.16 29.54 -20.59
C LYS A 297 13.42 30.19 -19.42
N LEU A 298 13.40 29.50 -18.26
CA LEU A 298 12.66 29.97 -17.10
C LEU A 298 13.29 31.21 -16.47
N PRO A 299 12.47 32.16 -15.98
CA PRO A 299 12.94 33.21 -15.08
C PRO A 299 13.50 32.60 -13.79
N SER A 300 14.58 33.18 -13.25
CA SER A 300 15.20 32.72 -12.00
C SER A 300 14.28 32.80 -10.77
N SER A 301 13.20 33.54 -10.87
CA SER A 301 12.15 33.63 -9.84
C SER A 301 11.26 32.37 -9.74
N VAL A 302 11.27 31.51 -10.76
CA VAL A 302 10.50 30.27 -10.76
C VAL A 302 11.37 29.15 -10.18
N THR A 303 11.05 28.75 -8.96
CA THR A 303 11.87 27.76 -8.20
C THR A 303 11.16 26.42 -8.01
N GLY A 304 9.87 26.32 -8.36
CA GLY A 304 9.08 25.09 -8.24
C GLY A 304 8.13 24.93 -9.41
N GLY A 305 7.65 23.73 -9.59
CA GLY A 305 6.73 23.36 -10.64
C GLY A 305 6.98 21.96 -11.21
N SER A 306 6.19 21.58 -12.17
CA SER A 306 6.24 20.28 -12.86
C SER A 306 6.47 20.47 -14.35
N VAL A 307 7.52 19.84 -14.88
CA VAL A 307 7.97 19.96 -16.26
C VAL A 307 7.31 18.88 -17.11
N ILE A 308 6.69 19.26 -18.20
CA ILE A 308 6.11 18.33 -19.18
C ILE A 308 7.23 17.77 -20.06
N MET A 309 7.47 16.47 -19.96
CA MET A 309 8.48 15.76 -20.74
C MET A 309 7.93 15.17 -22.04
N SER A 310 6.65 14.80 -22.03
CA SER A 310 5.94 14.36 -23.23
C SER A 310 4.45 14.68 -23.13
N VAL A 311 3.80 14.88 -24.27
CA VAL A 311 2.37 15.11 -24.38
C VAL A 311 1.79 14.01 -25.27
N ASN A 312 0.93 13.18 -24.67
CA ASN A 312 0.21 12.15 -25.39
C ASN A 312 -1.07 12.71 -26.03
N ALA A 313 -1.72 11.94 -26.90
CA ALA A 313 -3.05 12.30 -27.38
C ALA A 313 -3.99 12.41 -26.17
N GLY A 314 -4.65 13.57 -26.00
CA GLY A 314 -5.53 13.80 -24.88
C GLY A 314 -5.67 15.28 -24.48
N PRO A 315 -6.09 15.54 -23.23
CA PRO A 315 -6.52 16.87 -22.79
C PRO A 315 -5.44 17.95 -22.90
N ALA A 316 -4.22 17.64 -22.48
CA ALA A 316 -3.11 18.60 -22.52
C ALA A 316 -2.76 18.99 -23.96
N LYS A 317 -2.75 18.02 -24.89
CA LYS A 317 -2.50 18.27 -26.31
C LYS A 317 -3.60 19.17 -26.91
N THR A 318 -4.85 18.86 -26.62
CA THR A 318 -6.00 19.63 -27.07
C THR A 318 -5.96 21.06 -26.52
N ALA A 319 -5.51 21.25 -25.28
CA ALA A 319 -5.36 22.54 -24.63
C ALA A 319 -4.11 23.34 -25.10
N GLY A 320 -3.26 22.75 -25.94
CA GLY A 320 -2.09 23.42 -26.50
C GLY A 320 -0.83 23.35 -25.63
N LEU A 321 -0.83 22.53 -24.57
CA LEU A 321 0.38 22.27 -23.77
C LEU A 321 1.41 21.47 -24.59
N LYS A 322 2.67 21.76 -24.40
CA LYS A 322 3.78 21.21 -25.17
C LYS A 322 4.88 20.65 -24.27
N LYS A 323 5.73 19.81 -24.85
CA LYS A 323 6.96 19.37 -24.21
C LYS A 323 7.78 20.58 -23.75
N TYR A 324 8.34 20.48 -22.55
CA TYR A 324 9.10 21.52 -21.85
C TYR A 324 8.30 22.70 -21.31
N ASP A 325 6.98 22.67 -21.40
CA ASP A 325 6.16 23.58 -20.60
C ASP A 325 6.30 23.24 -19.11
N VAL A 326 6.32 24.26 -18.27
CA VAL A 326 6.47 24.11 -16.82
C VAL A 326 5.19 24.56 -16.14
N VAL A 327 4.46 23.60 -15.60
CA VAL A 327 3.23 23.87 -14.85
C VAL A 327 3.58 24.38 -13.46
N THR A 328 3.04 25.53 -13.09
CA THR A 328 3.29 26.20 -11.80
C THR A 328 2.03 26.52 -11.02
N LYS A 329 0.85 26.48 -11.64
CA LYS A 329 -0.44 26.75 -10.97
C LYS A 329 -1.54 25.85 -11.49
N VAL A 330 -2.47 25.51 -10.58
CA VAL A 330 -3.76 24.87 -10.89
C VAL A 330 -4.86 25.69 -10.24
N ASP A 331 -5.84 26.13 -11.02
CA ASP A 331 -6.95 26.99 -10.57
C ASP A 331 -6.47 28.20 -9.74
N GLY A 332 -5.38 28.81 -10.19
CA GLY A 332 -4.78 29.99 -9.55
C GLY A 332 -3.93 29.69 -8.31
N LYS A 333 -3.89 28.46 -7.81
CA LYS A 333 -3.05 28.05 -6.68
C LYS A 333 -1.70 27.54 -7.18
N SER A 334 -0.62 28.02 -6.57
CA SER A 334 0.73 27.56 -6.90
C SER A 334 0.92 26.10 -6.49
N ILE A 335 1.67 25.37 -7.31
CA ILE A 335 2.14 24.02 -7.03
C ILE A 335 3.67 24.00 -7.04
N LYS A 336 4.28 23.22 -6.14
CA LYS A 336 5.75 23.16 -5.99
C LYS A 336 6.38 22.11 -6.88
N ASP A 337 5.67 20.99 -7.10
CA ASP A 337 6.18 19.79 -7.74
C ASP A 337 5.07 18.99 -8.41
N THR A 338 5.44 17.84 -8.97
CA THR A 338 4.52 16.92 -9.64
C THR A 338 3.52 16.29 -8.67
N ALA A 339 3.90 16.09 -7.41
CA ALA A 339 3.04 15.52 -6.40
C ALA A 339 1.87 16.47 -6.09
N GLU A 340 2.17 17.75 -5.80
CA GLU A 340 1.13 18.78 -5.59
C GLU A 340 0.25 19.01 -6.84
N LEU A 341 0.83 18.91 -8.04
CA LEU A 341 0.06 18.97 -9.27
C LEU A 341 -0.97 17.83 -9.35
N ARG A 342 -0.54 16.61 -9.11
CA ARG A 342 -1.45 15.43 -9.12
C ARG A 342 -2.54 15.56 -8.06
N GLU A 343 -2.17 15.96 -6.84
CA GLU A 343 -3.14 16.18 -5.77
C GLU A 343 -4.19 17.22 -6.16
N ALA A 344 -3.77 18.34 -6.75
CA ALA A 344 -4.68 19.37 -7.22
C ALA A 344 -5.64 18.85 -8.29
N LEU A 345 -5.15 18.02 -9.23
CA LEU A 345 -5.98 17.38 -10.26
C LEU A 345 -6.97 16.37 -9.66
N TYR A 346 -6.56 15.59 -8.66
CA TYR A 346 -7.42 14.55 -8.05
C TYR A 346 -8.57 15.11 -7.20
N LYS A 347 -8.54 16.42 -6.87
CA LYS A 347 -9.69 17.12 -6.28
C LYS A 347 -10.83 17.35 -7.27
N HIS A 348 -10.56 17.19 -8.56
CA HIS A 348 -11.54 17.28 -9.64
C HIS A 348 -12.08 15.92 -10.06
N LYS A 349 -13.19 15.94 -10.79
CA LYS A 349 -13.76 14.74 -11.42
C LYS A 349 -13.34 14.67 -12.89
N VAL A 350 -13.37 13.46 -13.44
CA VAL A 350 -13.26 13.27 -14.89
C VAL A 350 -14.36 14.05 -15.58
N GLY A 351 -14.00 14.90 -16.56
CA GLY A 351 -14.89 15.79 -17.28
C GLY A 351 -14.87 17.23 -16.78
N ASP A 352 -14.30 17.49 -15.59
CA ASP A 352 -14.13 18.87 -15.12
C ASP A 352 -13.11 19.63 -15.96
N THR A 353 -13.25 20.94 -16.01
CA THR A 353 -12.29 21.84 -16.62
C THR A 353 -11.47 22.52 -15.55
N VAL A 354 -10.13 22.44 -15.67
CA VAL A 354 -9.19 23.08 -14.75
C VAL A 354 -8.38 24.14 -15.48
N LYS A 355 -8.07 25.23 -14.79
CA LYS A 355 -7.17 26.26 -15.31
C LYS A 355 -5.73 25.94 -14.95
N ILE A 356 -4.90 25.74 -15.95
CA ILE A 356 -3.46 25.46 -15.80
C ILE A 356 -2.68 26.73 -16.07
N GLY A 357 -1.88 27.17 -15.07
CA GLY A 357 -0.88 28.21 -15.22
C GLY A 357 0.49 27.57 -15.48
N TYR A 358 1.15 27.99 -16.54
CA TYR A 358 2.40 27.39 -16.98
C TYR A 358 3.31 28.39 -17.68
N TYR A 359 4.59 28.05 -17.74
CA TYR A 359 5.59 28.77 -18.53
C TYR A 359 5.85 28.02 -19.83
N HIS A 360 5.74 28.71 -20.96
CA HIS A 360 6.16 28.25 -22.27
C HIS A 360 7.31 29.10 -22.78
N SER A 361 8.49 28.51 -22.95
CA SER A 361 9.71 29.25 -23.35
C SER A 361 9.93 30.54 -22.54
N GLY A 362 9.76 30.47 -21.23
CA GLY A 362 9.96 31.57 -20.28
C GLY A 362 8.81 32.57 -20.17
N LYS A 363 7.74 32.40 -20.93
CA LYS A 363 6.54 33.26 -20.85
C LYS A 363 5.42 32.56 -20.09
N TYR A 364 4.89 33.22 -19.07
CA TYR A 364 3.74 32.74 -18.33
C TYR A 364 2.45 32.81 -19.17
N LYS A 365 1.73 31.69 -19.15
CA LYS A 365 0.44 31.53 -19.85
C LYS A 365 -0.54 30.78 -18.99
N THR A 366 -1.82 30.86 -19.33
CA THR A 366 -2.88 30.03 -18.77
C THR A 366 -3.65 29.35 -19.86
N THR A 367 -4.17 28.17 -19.62
CA THR A 367 -5.07 27.47 -20.52
C THR A 367 -6.08 26.64 -19.71
N ASP A 368 -7.27 26.46 -20.27
CA ASP A 368 -8.30 25.61 -19.69
C ASP A 368 -8.15 24.20 -20.27
N VAL A 369 -8.12 23.20 -19.40
CA VAL A 369 -7.95 21.80 -19.76
C VAL A 369 -9.14 21.01 -19.25
N LYS A 370 -9.86 20.34 -20.15
CA LYS A 370 -10.93 19.42 -19.80
C LYS A 370 -10.32 18.04 -19.48
N LEU A 371 -10.39 17.64 -18.22
CA LEU A 371 -9.77 16.42 -17.73
C LEU A 371 -10.47 15.18 -18.30
N THR A 372 -9.68 14.19 -18.71
CA THR A 372 -10.16 12.86 -19.11
C THR A 372 -9.71 11.81 -18.12
N LYS A 373 -10.16 10.56 -18.28
CA LYS A 373 -9.69 9.41 -17.48
C LYS A 373 -8.21 9.18 -17.74
N THR A 374 -7.48 8.77 -16.70
CA THR A 374 -6.17 8.17 -16.88
C THR A 374 -6.31 7.01 -17.85
N ALA A 375 -5.52 7.00 -18.93
CA ALA A 375 -5.29 5.77 -19.65
C ALA A 375 -4.72 4.77 -18.64
N SER A 376 -5.39 3.64 -18.44
CA SER A 376 -4.89 2.57 -17.58
C SER A 376 -3.51 2.18 -18.12
N THR A 377 -2.47 2.53 -17.40
CA THR A 377 -1.17 1.87 -17.56
C THR A 377 -1.39 0.46 -17.03
N ASN A 378 -1.52 -0.50 -17.97
CA ASN A 378 -1.41 -1.91 -17.66
C ASN A 378 -0.03 -2.19 -17.07
#